data_f33343f977c19d48681aaf91b77fe7dd
#
_entry.id   f33343f977c19d48681aaf91b77fe7dd
#
_cell.length_a   1.000
_cell.length_b   1.000
_cell.length_c   1.000
_cell.angle_alpha   90.00
_cell.angle_beta   90.00
_cell.angle_gamma   90.00
#
_symmetry.space_group_name_H-M   'P 1'
#
loop_
_entity.id
_entity.type
_entity.pdbx_description
1 polymer ?
#
loop_
_entity_poly.entity_id
_entity_poly.type
_entity_poly.pdbx_seq_one_letter_code
_entity_poly.pdbx_strand_id
1 'polypeptide(L)'
;MRIAIEASNVLYGSSAIRRYVVNLIRHLVRIDRENSYLAFYTYFRKSPYSLLKFPDEINNFKNISSSVPASLWWTLWNITGYPKIESLIGNIDIFHATDFFVPPKRNARIVFTIHGLSYIKAPQFYDIRFCKKSSQMLHNAIKRGDYFIA
;
A
#
# COMPACT_ATOMS: atom_id res chain seq x y z
N MET A 1 9.25 15.08 -6.35
CA MET A 1 7.91 14.64 -5.93
C MET A 1 7.98 13.94 -4.56
N ARG A 2 6.88 13.88 -3.85
CA ARG A 2 6.74 13.14 -2.59
C ARG A 2 5.88 11.89 -2.82
N ILE A 3 6.50 10.72 -2.72
CA ILE A 3 5.91 9.44 -3.10
C ILE A 3 5.70 8.59 -1.85
N ALA A 4 4.46 8.24 -1.54
CA ALA A 4 4.14 7.32 -0.47
C ALA A 4 3.92 5.92 -1.03
N ILE A 5 4.45 4.91 -0.35
CA ILE A 5 4.32 3.50 -0.73
C ILE A 5 3.67 2.75 0.43
N GLU A 6 2.58 2.04 0.15
CA GLU A 6 1.96 1.14 1.11
C GLU A 6 2.94 0.01 1.45
N ALA A 7 3.25 -0.15 2.72
CA ALA A 7 4.29 -1.06 3.18
C ALA A 7 3.85 -2.00 4.33
N SER A 8 2.54 -2.09 4.63
CA SER A 8 2.03 -2.96 5.71
C SER A 8 2.34 -4.43 5.47
N ASN A 9 2.43 -4.84 4.19
CA ASN A 9 2.83 -6.20 3.80
C ASN A 9 4.26 -6.56 4.21
N VAL A 10 5.12 -5.59 4.50
CA VAL A 10 6.46 -5.83 5.09
C VAL A 10 6.34 -6.44 6.49
N LEU A 11 5.25 -6.14 7.19
CA LEU A 11 5.00 -6.59 8.56
C LEU A 11 4.26 -7.93 8.62
N TYR A 12 3.25 -8.11 7.76
CA TYR A 12 2.28 -9.20 7.87
C TYR A 12 2.09 -9.99 6.57
N GLY A 13 2.64 -9.50 5.45
CA GLY A 13 2.37 -10.05 4.13
C GLY A 13 3.02 -11.41 3.87
N SER A 14 2.55 -12.06 2.82
CA SER A 14 3.17 -13.26 2.27
C SER A 14 4.62 -12.99 1.86
N SER A 15 5.46 -14.02 1.85
CA SER A 15 6.88 -13.89 1.51
C SER A 15 7.11 -13.26 0.14
N ALA A 16 6.24 -13.49 -0.84
CA ALA A 16 6.34 -12.94 -2.20
C ALA A 16 6.05 -11.43 -2.24
N ILE A 17 4.89 -11.00 -1.74
CA ILE A 17 4.51 -9.57 -1.71
C ILE A 17 5.47 -8.78 -0.82
N ARG A 18 5.81 -9.31 0.36
CA ARG A 18 6.80 -8.70 1.24
C ARG A 18 8.13 -8.46 0.52
N ARG A 19 8.64 -9.46 -0.19
CA ARG A 19 9.90 -9.36 -0.95
C ARG A 19 9.79 -8.29 -2.04
N TYR A 20 8.69 -8.25 -2.76
CA TYR A 20 8.42 -7.23 -3.76
C TYR A 20 8.49 -5.82 -3.16
N VAL A 21 7.72 -5.54 -2.11
CA VAL A 21 7.64 -4.22 -1.48
C VAL A 21 8.99 -3.77 -0.90
N VAL A 22 9.68 -4.68 -0.20
CA VAL A 22 11.00 -4.39 0.36
C VAL A 22 12.01 -4.03 -0.73
N ASN A 23 12.06 -4.82 -1.81
CA ASN A 23 13.00 -4.59 -2.89
C ASN A 23 12.64 -3.33 -3.69
N LEU A 24 11.35 -3.12 -3.96
CA LEU A 24 10.87 -1.90 -4.63
C LEU A 24 11.36 -0.65 -3.88
N ILE A 25 11.06 -0.54 -2.60
CA ILE A 25 11.45 0.63 -1.79
C ILE A 25 12.98 0.75 -1.75
N ARG A 26 13.70 -0.35 -1.50
CA ARG A 26 15.16 -0.32 -1.42
C ARG A 26 15.84 0.15 -2.70
N HIS A 27 15.33 -0.25 -3.85
CA HIS A 27 15.89 0.18 -5.13
C HIS A 27 15.52 1.63 -5.43
N LEU A 28 14.25 2.01 -5.29
CA LEU A 28 13.82 3.38 -5.55
C LEU A 28 14.62 4.42 -4.75
N VAL A 29 14.76 4.24 -3.44
CA VAL A 29 15.47 5.20 -2.60
C VAL A 29 16.98 5.27 -2.88
N ARG A 30 17.56 4.24 -3.52
CA ARG A 30 18.98 4.20 -3.90
C ARG A 30 19.27 4.85 -5.24
N ILE A 31 18.41 4.62 -6.23
CA ILE A 31 18.63 5.11 -7.60
C ILE A 31 18.10 6.50 -7.83
N ASP A 32 17.06 6.90 -7.12
CA ASP A 32 16.40 8.20 -7.25
C ASP A 32 16.80 9.12 -6.09
N ARG A 33 17.40 10.26 -6.43
CA ARG A 33 17.85 11.27 -5.49
C ARG A 33 17.01 12.56 -5.53
N GLU A 34 16.09 12.65 -6.48
CA GLU A 34 15.27 13.85 -6.71
C GLU A 34 13.95 13.80 -5.93
N ASN A 35 13.42 12.59 -5.72
CA ASN A 35 12.14 12.38 -5.06
C ASN A 35 12.33 11.96 -3.60
N SER A 36 11.33 12.26 -2.77
CA SER A 36 11.27 11.81 -1.38
C SER A 36 10.26 10.68 -1.24
N TYR A 37 10.61 9.66 -0.47
CA TYR A 37 9.86 8.45 -0.28
C TYR A 37 9.33 8.30 1.14
N LEU A 38 8.08 7.87 1.25
CA LEU A 38 7.41 7.57 2.51
C LEU A 38 6.95 6.12 2.47
N ALA A 39 7.41 5.28 3.40
CA ALA A 39 6.80 3.98 3.60
C ALA A 39 5.66 4.11 4.64
N PHE A 40 4.44 3.83 4.21
CA PHE A 40 3.26 3.91 5.07
C PHE A 40 2.88 2.52 5.57
N TYR A 41 2.75 2.39 6.90
CA TYR A 41 2.42 1.14 7.57
C TYR A 41 1.14 1.28 8.38
N THR A 42 0.35 0.21 8.39
CA THR A 42 -0.75 0.06 9.34
C THR A 42 -0.49 -1.17 10.22
N TYR A 43 -0.72 -1.05 11.53
CA TYR A 43 -0.54 -2.16 12.46
C TYR A 43 -1.57 -2.11 13.58
N PHE A 44 -1.64 -3.20 14.37
CA PHE A 44 -2.53 -3.31 15.52
C PHE A 44 -1.73 -3.58 16.80
N ARG A 45 -1.97 -2.80 17.85
CA ARG A 45 -1.48 -2.89 19.23
C ARG A 45 0.00 -2.60 19.47
N LYS A 46 0.94 -3.09 18.68
CA LYS A 46 2.37 -2.84 18.91
C LYS A 46 3.03 -2.25 17.69
N SER A 47 3.85 -1.22 17.89
CA SER A 47 4.71 -0.72 16.82
C SER A 47 5.64 -1.84 16.36
N PRO A 48 5.71 -2.10 15.07
CA PRO A 48 6.56 -3.18 14.54
C PRO A 48 8.03 -2.80 14.67
N TYR A 49 8.82 -3.72 15.22
CA TYR A 49 10.28 -3.59 15.31
C TYR A 49 10.99 -3.69 13.95
N SER A 50 10.27 -4.08 12.89
CA SER A 50 10.80 -4.41 11.58
C SER A 50 10.52 -3.38 10.49
N LEU A 51 10.37 -2.10 10.85
CA LEU A 51 10.32 -1.03 9.84
C LEU A 51 11.61 -1.03 8.99
N LEU A 52 11.46 -0.65 7.74
CA LEU A 52 12.61 -0.54 6.84
C LEU A 52 13.58 0.50 7.39
N LYS A 53 14.84 0.09 7.50
CA LYS A 53 15.95 0.95 7.89
C LYS A 53 16.92 1.07 6.72
N PHE A 54 17.46 2.24 6.56
CA PHE A 54 18.47 2.57 5.56
C PHE A 54 19.68 3.19 6.25
N PRO A 55 20.88 3.13 5.64
CA PRO A 55 22.04 3.89 6.08
C PRO A 55 21.72 5.40 6.14
N ASP A 56 22.43 6.13 7.00
CA ASP A 56 22.22 7.56 7.25
C ASP A 56 22.46 8.44 6.00
N GLU A 57 23.21 7.92 5.03
CA GLU A 57 23.42 8.61 3.74
C GLU A 57 22.14 8.68 2.88
N ILE A 58 21.11 7.87 3.18
CA ILE A 58 19.82 7.92 2.52
C ILE A 58 18.88 8.83 3.29
N ASN A 59 18.86 10.11 2.89
CA ASN A 59 18.07 11.17 3.52
C ASN A 59 16.71 11.42 2.87
N ASN A 60 16.42 10.77 1.75
CA ASN A 60 15.18 10.91 0.97
C ASN A 60 14.09 9.89 1.35
N PHE A 61 14.22 9.20 2.48
CA PHE A 61 13.28 8.18 2.94
C PHE A 61 12.77 8.43 4.36
N LYS A 62 11.47 8.15 4.59
CA LYS A 62 10.84 8.26 5.90
C LYS A 62 9.81 7.15 6.12
N ASN A 63 9.76 6.60 7.33
CA ASN A 63 8.68 5.72 7.77
C ASN A 63 7.54 6.53 8.40
N ILE A 64 6.31 6.23 8.03
CA ILE A 64 5.10 6.75 8.67
C ILE A 64 4.18 5.58 9.01
N SER A 65 3.58 5.59 10.17
CA SER A 65 2.74 4.49 10.62
C SER A 65 1.44 4.97 11.25
N SER A 66 0.42 4.13 11.11
CA SER A 66 -0.87 4.27 11.79
C SER A 66 -1.09 3.04 12.68
N SER A 67 -1.46 3.27 13.94
CA SER A 67 -1.85 2.22 14.89
C SER A 67 -3.25 1.64 14.62
N VAL A 68 -3.98 2.20 13.67
CA VAL A 68 -5.28 1.69 13.23
C VAL A 68 -5.05 0.57 12.21
N PRO A 69 -5.60 -0.64 12.43
CA PRO A 69 -5.41 -1.77 11.53
C PRO A 69 -5.98 -1.49 10.13
N ALA A 70 -5.34 -2.08 9.10
CA ALA A 70 -5.75 -1.93 7.71
C ALA A 70 -7.22 -2.31 7.46
N SER A 71 -7.75 -3.32 8.17
CA SER A 71 -9.15 -3.73 8.06
C SER A 71 -10.15 -2.66 8.50
N LEU A 72 -9.82 -1.90 9.55
CA LEU A 72 -10.65 -0.78 10.01
C LEU A 72 -10.58 0.40 9.03
N TRP A 73 -9.38 0.74 8.54
CA TRP A 73 -9.24 1.74 7.48
C TRP A 73 -10.02 1.36 6.23
N TRP A 74 -9.90 0.10 5.80
CA TRP A 74 -10.61 -0.40 4.63
C TRP A 74 -12.14 -0.26 4.79
N THR A 75 -12.69 -0.64 5.95
CA THR A 75 -14.11 -0.52 6.24
C THR A 75 -14.55 0.95 6.24
N LEU A 76 -13.84 1.81 6.97
CA LEU A 76 -14.16 3.23 7.07
C LEU A 76 -14.11 3.90 5.69
N TRP A 77 -13.09 3.65 4.90
CA TRP A 77 -12.94 4.22 3.56
C TRP A 77 -13.99 3.74 2.56
N ASN A 78 -14.50 2.51 2.71
CA ASN A 78 -15.57 2.03 1.83
C ASN A 78 -16.95 2.58 2.22
N ILE A 79 -17.18 2.90 3.50
CA ILE A 79 -18.45 3.46 3.97
C ILE A 79 -18.48 4.98 3.77
N THR A 80 -17.43 5.67 4.18
CA THR A 80 -17.44 7.14 4.29
C THR A 80 -16.60 7.86 3.23
N GLY A 81 -15.62 7.18 2.63
CA GLY A 81 -14.61 7.82 1.78
C GLY A 81 -13.66 8.76 2.52
N TYR A 82 -13.61 8.71 3.86
CA TYR A 82 -12.78 9.53 4.73
C TYR A 82 -12.07 8.69 5.82
N PRO A 83 -10.95 9.23 6.40
CA PRO A 83 -10.19 10.39 5.94
C PRO A 83 -9.48 10.13 4.61
N LYS A 84 -9.12 11.18 3.89
CA LYS A 84 -8.25 11.08 2.71
C LYS A 84 -6.83 10.74 3.15
N ILE A 85 -6.08 10.02 2.30
CA ILE A 85 -4.72 9.57 2.66
C ILE A 85 -3.81 10.75 3.05
N GLU A 86 -3.95 11.89 2.38
CA GLU A 86 -3.16 13.09 2.67
C GLU A 86 -3.43 13.66 4.07
N SER A 87 -4.59 13.37 4.66
CA SER A 87 -4.90 13.76 6.04
C SER A 87 -4.15 12.92 7.07
N LEU A 88 -3.68 11.72 6.69
CA LEU A 88 -2.95 10.80 7.55
C LEU A 88 -1.43 10.97 7.45
N ILE A 89 -0.93 11.23 6.24
CA ILE A 89 0.52 11.22 5.97
C ILE A 89 1.06 12.56 5.44
N GLY A 90 0.19 13.57 5.36
CA GLY A 90 0.50 14.87 4.78
C GLY A 90 0.44 14.88 3.26
N ASN A 91 0.73 16.02 2.65
CA ASN A 91 0.67 16.18 1.20
C ASN A 91 1.67 15.24 0.51
N ILE A 92 1.18 14.53 -0.49
CA ILE A 92 1.93 13.62 -1.36
C ILE A 92 1.49 13.84 -2.81
N ASP A 93 2.37 13.54 -3.75
CA ASP A 93 2.06 13.58 -5.18
C ASP A 93 1.55 12.24 -5.67
N ILE A 94 2.16 11.16 -5.17
CA ILE A 94 1.83 9.78 -5.56
C ILE A 94 1.64 8.92 -4.31
N PHE A 95 0.60 8.08 -4.32
CA PHE A 95 0.44 6.95 -3.41
C PHE A 95 0.51 5.64 -4.19
N HIS A 96 1.54 4.85 -3.94
CA HIS A 96 1.68 3.52 -4.53
C HIS A 96 1.03 2.48 -3.60
N ALA A 97 -0.16 2.03 -3.98
CA ALA A 97 -0.84 0.91 -3.34
C ALA A 97 -0.22 -0.40 -3.85
N THR A 98 0.56 -1.05 -3.01
CA THR A 98 1.28 -2.29 -3.36
C THR A 98 0.42 -3.55 -3.22
N ASP A 99 -0.82 -3.41 -2.79
CA ASP A 99 -1.85 -4.45 -2.68
C ASP A 99 -3.23 -3.75 -2.66
N PHE A 100 -4.30 -4.49 -2.40
CA PHE A 100 -5.70 -4.00 -2.40
C PHE A 100 -6.00 -2.85 -1.42
N PHE A 101 -5.05 -2.42 -0.63
CA PHE A 101 -5.20 -1.29 0.30
C PHE A 101 -5.09 0.05 -0.44
N VAL A 102 -6.17 0.43 -1.10
CA VAL A 102 -6.27 1.66 -1.90
C VAL A 102 -7.11 2.69 -1.16
N PRO A 103 -6.47 3.74 -0.60
CA PRO A 103 -7.17 4.78 0.16
C PRO A 103 -7.94 5.74 -0.73
N PRO A 104 -8.94 6.44 -0.19
CA PRO A 104 -9.47 7.65 -0.81
C PRO A 104 -8.42 8.77 -0.77
N LYS A 105 -8.39 9.57 -1.81
CA LYS A 105 -7.41 10.65 -2.01
C LYS A 105 -8.08 12.01 -2.19
N ARG A 106 -7.30 13.07 -2.04
CA ARG A 106 -7.69 14.43 -2.40
C ARG A 106 -7.07 14.81 -3.76
N ASN A 107 -5.76 14.96 -3.81
CA ASN A 107 -5.03 15.41 -4.99
C ASN A 107 -3.96 14.42 -5.47
N ALA A 108 -3.52 13.50 -4.62
CA ALA A 108 -2.50 12.51 -4.96
C ALA A 108 -2.94 11.63 -6.15
N ARG A 109 -1.99 11.19 -6.97
CA ARG A 109 -2.20 10.13 -7.95
C ARG A 109 -1.98 8.77 -7.29
N ILE A 110 -2.85 7.81 -7.57
CA ILE A 110 -2.72 6.45 -7.04
C ILE A 110 -2.22 5.52 -8.14
N VAL A 111 -1.08 4.88 -7.87
CA VAL A 111 -0.56 3.75 -8.62
C VAL A 111 -0.93 2.48 -7.87
N PHE A 112 -1.56 1.51 -8.52
CA PHE A 112 -1.98 0.26 -7.88
C PHE A 112 -1.31 -0.94 -8.56
N THR A 113 -0.65 -1.80 -7.77
CA THR A 113 -0.04 -3.05 -8.26
C THR A 113 -1.00 -4.21 -8.11
N ILE A 114 -1.25 -4.93 -9.22
CA ILE A 114 -2.09 -6.13 -9.29
C ILE A 114 -1.17 -7.36 -9.31
N HIS A 115 -1.10 -8.10 -8.20
CA HIS A 115 -0.23 -9.28 -8.06
C HIS A 115 -0.77 -10.56 -8.72
N GLY A 116 -1.78 -10.45 -9.56
CA GLY A 116 -2.38 -11.54 -10.30
C GLY A 116 -3.90 -11.64 -10.11
N LEU A 117 -4.52 -12.36 -11.03
CA LEU A 117 -5.98 -12.50 -11.13
C LEU A 117 -6.42 -13.98 -11.13
N SER A 118 -5.61 -14.86 -10.57
CA SER A 118 -5.86 -16.31 -10.58
C SER A 118 -7.16 -16.69 -9.87
N TYR A 119 -7.54 -15.98 -8.81
CA TYR A 119 -8.81 -16.17 -8.09
C TYR A 119 -10.05 -15.77 -8.92
N ILE A 120 -9.86 -15.02 -10.02
CA ILE A 120 -10.91 -14.69 -11.00
C ILE A 120 -10.87 -15.68 -12.16
N LYS A 121 -9.67 -15.97 -12.69
CA LYS A 121 -9.50 -16.81 -13.90
C LYS A 121 -9.68 -18.30 -13.59
N ALA A 122 -9.36 -18.74 -12.40
CA ALA A 122 -9.40 -20.13 -11.97
C ALA A 122 -9.98 -20.27 -10.55
N PRO A 123 -11.23 -19.81 -10.31
CA PRO A 123 -11.82 -19.74 -8.96
C PRO A 123 -12.00 -21.12 -8.31
N GLN A 124 -12.03 -22.19 -9.08
CA GLN A 124 -12.15 -23.57 -8.59
C GLN A 124 -10.99 -24.02 -7.70
N PHE A 125 -9.84 -23.31 -7.73
CA PHE A 125 -8.69 -23.59 -6.88
C PHE A 125 -8.65 -22.76 -5.58
N TYR A 126 -9.68 -21.96 -5.33
CA TYR A 126 -9.73 -21.04 -4.20
C TYR A 126 -11.04 -21.19 -3.41
N ASP A 127 -10.99 -20.81 -2.14
CA ASP A 127 -12.22 -20.68 -1.34
C ASP A 127 -13.15 -19.62 -1.94
N ILE A 128 -14.44 -19.90 -1.98
CA ILE A 128 -15.42 -18.98 -2.61
C ILE A 128 -15.53 -17.65 -1.89
N ARG A 129 -15.34 -17.64 -0.57
CA ARG A 129 -15.36 -16.40 0.24
C ARG A 129 -14.13 -15.55 -0.07
N PHE A 130 -12.98 -16.20 -0.24
CA PHE A 130 -11.75 -15.53 -0.68
C PHE A 130 -11.93 -14.90 -2.06
N CYS A 131 -12.47 -15.63 -3.04
CA CYS A 131 -12.73 -15.10 -4.39
C CYS A 131 -13.66 -13.90 -4.37
N LYS A 132 -14.78 -13.96 -3.65
CA LYS A 132 -15.74 -12.87 -3.52
C LYS A 132 -15.11 -11.65 -2.87
N LYS A 133 -14.40 -11.82 -1.76
CA LYS A 133 -13.74 -10.74 -1.03
C LYS A 133 -12.66 -10.07 -1.89
N SER A 134 -11.78 -10.86 -2.50
CA SER A 134 -10.69 -10.33 -3.33
C SER A 134 -11.20 -9.62 -4.58
N SER A 135 -12.26 -10.13 -5.22
CA SER A 135 -12.92 -9.47 -6.36
C SER A 135 -13.54 -8.12 -5.95
N GLN A 136 -14.17 -8.06 -4.78
CA GLN A 136 -14.71 -6.80 -4.26
C GLN A 136 -13.60 -5.79 -3.94
N MET A 137 -12.50 -6.26 -3.35
CA MET A 137 -11.34 -5.41 -3.05
C MET A 137 -10.70 -4.89 -4.34
N LEU A 138 -10.53 -5.73 -5.35
CA LEU A 138 -10.03 -5.34 -6.67
C LEU A 138 -10.93 -4.29 -7.33
N HIS A 139 -12.25 -4.52 -7.33
CA HIS A 139 -13.21 -3.57 -7.89
C HIS A 139 -13.12 -2.19 -7.24
N ASN A 140 -13.01 -2.13 -5.92
CA ASN A 140 -12.83 -0.88 -5.19
C ASN A 140 -11.48 -0.21 -5.49
N ALA A 141 -10.42 -1.02 -5.63
CA ALA A 141 -9.09 -0.54 -6.00
C ALA A 141 -9.06 0.06 -7.40
N ILE A 142 -9.71 -0.58 -8.37
CA ILE A 142 -9.83 -0.08 -9.76
C ILE A 142 -10.58 1.26 -9.79
N LYS A 143 -11.63 1.41 -8.99
CA LYS A 143 -12.37 2.69 -8.93
C LYS A 143 -11.55 3.86 -8.36
N ARG A 144 -10.55 3.60 -7.55
CA ARG A 144 -9.74 4.62 -6.87
C ARG A 144 -8.38 4.86 -7.51
N GLY A 145 -7.84 3.85 -8.19
CA GLY A 145 -6.54 3.92 -8.85
C GLY A 145 -6.56 4.78 -10.10
N ASP A 146 -5.49 5.54 -10.34
CA ASP A 146 -5.29 6.30 -11.57
C ASP A 146 -4.43 5.53 -12.58
N TYR A 147 -3.46 4.74 -12.07
CA TYR A 147 -2.53 3.93 -12.87
C TYR A 147 -2.40 2.52 -12.29
N PHE A 148 -2.12 1.56 -13.17
CA PHE A 148 -2.04 0.15 -12.81
C PHE A 148 -0.72 -0.45 -13.27
N ILE A 149 -0.14 -1.30 -12.39
CA ILE A 149 1.01 -2.16 -12.68
C ILE A 149 0.52 -3.61 -12.55
N ALA A 150 0.78 -4.46 -13.55
CA ALA A 150 0.38 -5.87 -13.57
C ALA A 150 1.56 -6.76 -14.00
#